data_5fa4784f6f4d98e754e7857488e14b71
#
_entry.id   5fa4784f6f4d98e754e7857488e14b71
#
_cell.length_a   1.000
_cell.length_b   1.000
_cell.length_c   1.000
_cell.angle_alpha   90.00
_cell.angle_beta   90.00
_cell.angle_gamma   90.00
#
_symmetry.space_group_name_H-M   'P 1'
#
loop_
_entity.id
_entity.type
_entity.pdbx_description
1 polymer ?
#
loop_
_entity_poly.entity_id
_entity_poly.type
_entity_poly.pdbx_seq_one_letter_code
_entity_poly.pdbx_strand_id
1 'polypeptide(L)'
;VALVSIMVANNETGVVQPIRELTAAAHTVGALFHTDAIQGYLHIPLDAAELGVDAMTVAAHKIGGPVASGALYLKNRTPLRPRIFGGGQEAGRRAGTQDLRTQLAFAAAARTLAPRVAQERTTLQALSDKLYATLTAHPRIHATMGDYAHADRLPGMVSIYIDGMDSEELIIK
;
A
#
# COMPACT_ATOMS: atom_id res chain seq x y z
N VAL A 1 -21.99 0.04 11.20
CA VAL A 1 -20.63 -0.43 10.80
C VAL A 1 -19.66 0.01 11.88
N ALA A 2 -18.83 -0.92 12.40
CA ALA A 2 -17.86 -0.61 13.46
C ALA A 2 -16.46 -0.28 12.91
N LEU A 3 -16.12 -0.84 11.75
CA LEU A 3 -14.81 -0.69 11.13
C LEU A 3 -14.95 -0.71 9.61
N VAL A 4 -14.28 0.23 8.95
CA VAL A 4 -14.02 0.22 7.51
C VAL A 4 -12.55 -0.10 7.30
N SER A 5 -12.23 -0.99 6.37
CA SER A 5 -10.84 -1.35 6.04
C SER A 5 -10.69 -1.36 4.51
N ILE A 6 -9.84 -0.45 4.01
CA ILE A 6 -9.60 -0.26 2.57
C ILE A 6 -8.11 -0.11 2.36
N MET A 7 -7.54 -0.80 1.36
CA MET A 7 -6.14 -0.64 0.99
C MET A 7 -5.89 0.74 0.37
N VAL A 8 -4.74 1.33 0.66
CA VAL A 8 -4.36 2.63 0.07
C VAL A 8 -4.14 2.54 -1.43
N ALA A 9 -3.62 1.41 -1.90
CA ALA A 9 -3.42 1.16 -3.32
C ALA A 9 -3.60 -0.32 -3.62
N ASN A 10 -4.22 -0.61 -4.76
CA ASN A 10 -4.46 -1.98 -5.19
C ASN A 10 -3.15 -2.61 -5.71
N ASN A 11 -2.85 -3.82 -5.26
CA ASN A 11 -1.62 -4.53 -5.58
C ASN A 11 -1.57 -5.13 -7.00
N GLU A 12 -2.69 -5.14 -7.71
CA GLU A 12 -2.78 -5.68 -9.09
C GLU A 12 -2.90 -4.56 -10.12
N THR A 13 -3.77 -3.60 -9.87
CA THR A 13 -4.04 -2.51 -10.81
C THR A 13 -3.18 -1.28 -10.55
N GLY A 14 -2.69 -1.10 -9.32
CA GLY A 14 -1.97 0.08 -8.90
C GLY A 14 -2.85 1.28 -8.54
N VAL A 15 -4.16 1.18 -8.68
CA VAL A 15 -5.09 2.30 -8.39
C VAL A 15 -4.97 2.71 -6.92
N VAL A 16 -4.74 4.00 -6.68
CA VAL A 16 -4.69 4.61 -5.36
C VAL A 16 -6.08 5.07 -4.94
N GLN A 17 -6.45 4.77 -3.70
CA GLN A 17 -7.78 5.08 -3.16
C GLN A 17 -7.77 6.44 -2.46
N PRO A 18 -8.87 7.20 -2.48
CA PRO A 18 -9.01 8.49 -1.79
C PRO A 18 -9.23 8.27 -0.28
N ILE A 19 -8.18 7.81 0.42
CA ILE A 19 -8.26 7.35 1.82
C ILE A 19 -8.74 8.45 2.75
N ARG A 20 -8.32 9.71 2.53
CA ARG A 20 -8.74 10.84 3.37
C ARG A 20 -10.26 11.03 3.34
N GLU A 21 -10.84 11.05 2.15
CA GLU A 21 -12.28 11.22 1.93
C GLU A 21 -13.08 10.05 2.47
N LEU A 22 -12.58 8.83 2.24
CA LEU A 22 -13.19 7.60 2.74
C LEU A 22 -13.14 7.52 4.27
N THR A 23 -12.03 7.95 4.87
CA THR A 23 -11.89 8.05 6.34
C THR A 23 -12.89 9.05 6.91
N ALA A 24 -12.98 10.24 6.31
CA ALA A 24 -13.94 11.25 6.74
C ALA A 24 -15.38 10.73 6.65
N ALA A 25 -15.75 10.06 5.56
CA ALA A 25 -17.06 9.45 5.38
C ALA A 25 -17.36 8.38 6.46
N ALA A 26 -16.39 7.50 6.76
CA ALA A 26 -16.54 6.48 7.81
C ALA A 26 -16.77 7.11 9.19
N HIS A 27 -16.04 8.17 9.49
CA HIS A 27 -16.16 8.87 10.77
C HIS A 27 -17.53 9.55 10.95
N THR A 28 -18.22 9.96 9.87
CA THR A 28 -19.57 10.54 9.97
C THR A 28 -20.61 9.57 10.59
N VAL A 29 -20.36 8.27 10.45
CA VAL A 29 -21.22 7.22 11.02
C VAL A 29 -20.61 6.56 12.27
N GLY A 30 -19.54 7.14 12.82
CA GLY A 30 -18.87 6.64 14.02
C GLY A 30 -18.07 5.34 13.80
N ALA A 31 -17.78 4.96 12.56
CA ALA A 31 -16.93 3.81 12.24
C ALA A 31 -15.46 4.18 12.35
N LEU A 32 -14.63 3.27 12.87
CA LEU A 32 -13.17 3.36 12.77
C LEU A 32 -12.71 3.09 11.34
N PHE A 33 -11.56 3.66 10.96
CA PHE A 33 -10.99 3.45 9.64
C PHE A 33 -9.56 2.88 9.73
N HIS A 34 -9.38 1.73 9.10
CA HIS A 34 -8.09 1.11 8.88
C HIS A 34 -7.72 1.17 7.40
N THR A 35 -6.46 1.47 7.10
CA THR A 35 -5.93 1.31 5.75
C THR A 35 -4.78 0.31 5.71
N ASP A 36 -4.82 -0.60 4.74
CA ASP A 36 -3.65 -1.37 4.35
C ASP A 36 -2.79 -0.51 3.42
N ALA A 37 -1.66 -0.05 3.94
CA ALA A 37 -0.73 0.81 3.22
C ALA A 37 0.50 0.05 2.68
N ILE A 38 0.46 -1.29 2.65
CA ILE A 38 1.60 -2.13 2.28
C ILE A 38 2.13 -1.78 0.89
N GLN A 39 1.26 -1.52 -0.07
CA GLN A 39 1.66 -1.15 -1.44
C GLN A 39 2.04 0.33 -1.59
N GLY A 40 1.54 1.20 -0.73
CA GLY A 40 1.81 2.64 -0.82
C GLY A 40 2.99 3.12 0.03
N TYR A 41 3.34 2.39 1.09
CA TYR A 41 4.36 2.80 2.04
C TYR A 41 5.71 3.00 1.36
N LEU A 42 6.24 4.25 1.44
CA LEU A 42 7.46 4.71 0.79
C LEU A 42 7.49 4.57 -0.75
N HIS A 43 6.34 4.40 -1.39
CA HIS A 43 6.18 4.51 -2.84
C HIS A 43 5.40 5.77 -3.23
N ILE A 44 4.48 6.19 -2.36
CA ILE A 44 3.75 7.46 -2.46
C ILE A 44 3.81 8.21 -1.13
N PRO A 45 3.57 9.53 -1.10
CA PRO A 45 3.46 10.28 0.15
C PRO A 45 2.31 9.75 1.00
N LEU A 46 2.60 9.33 2.21
CA LEU A 46 1.61 8.87 3.18
C LEU A 46 1.91 9.46 4.55
N ASP A 47 0.94 10.16 5.12
CA ASP A 47 0.94 10.62 6.51
C ASP A 47 -0.36 10.17 7.18
N ALA A 48 -0.25 9.31 8.19
CA ALA A 48 -1.41 8.75 8.88
C ALA A 48 -2.26 9.83 9.58
N ALA A 49 -1.64 10.91 10.05
CA ALA A 49 -2.34 12.02 10.68
C ALA A 49 -3.12 12.85 9.66
N GLU A 50 -2.51 13.14 8.50
CA GLU A 50 -3.16 13.86 7.41
C GLU A 50 -4.30 13.05 6.77
N LEU A 51 -4.13 11.73 6.64
CA LEU A 51 -5.17 10.81 6.18
C LEU A 51 -6.31 10.65 7.20
N GLY A 52 -6.04 10.96 8.48
CA GLY A 52 -6.99 10.87 9.57
C GLY A 52 -7.32 9.46 10.05
N VAL A 53 -6.65 8.44 9.51
CA VAL A 53 -6.92 7.02 9.79
C VAL A 53 -6.70 6.65 11.25
N ASP A 54 -7.49 5.71 11.76
CA ASP A 54 -7.36 5.19 13.13
C ASP A 54 -6.30 4.08 13.22
N ALA A 55 -6.09 3.34 12.13
CA ALA A 55 -5.05 2.34 12.02
C ALA A 55 -4.47 2.26 10.60
N MET A 56 -3.18 1.91 10.48
CA MET A 56 -2.51 1.71 9.20
C MET A 56 -1.52 0.55 9.32
N THR A 57 -1.60 -0.39 8.39
CA THR A 57 -0.62 -1.48 8.28
C THR A 57 0.42 -1.22 7.21
N VAL A 58 1.68 -1.57 7.50
CA VAL A 58 2.80 -1.51 6.56
C VAL A 58 3.65 -2.78 6.66
N ALA A 59 4.37 -3.14 5.59
CA ALA A 59 5.21 -4.32 5.55
C ALA A 59 6.58 -4.03 4.94
N ALA A 60 7.60 -4.70 5.47
CA ALA A 60 8.98 -4.49 5.09
C ALA A 60 9.32 -4.99 3.68
N HIS A 61 8.75 -6.13 3.28
CA HIS A 61 9.11 -6.81 2.02
C HIS A 61 8.78 -6.01 0.75
N LYS A 62 7.91 -5.02 0.82
CA LYS A 62 7.58 -4.14 -0.32
C LYS A 62 8.58 -2.99 -0.50
N ILE A 63 9.42 -2.74 0.50
CA ILE A 63 10.44 -1.67 0.48
C ILE A 63 11.87 -2.22 0.56
N GLY A 64 12.08 -3.48 0.14
CA GLY A 64 13.40 -4.13 0.19
C GLY A 64 13.82 -4.60 1.57
N GLY A 65 12.92 -4.63 2.54
CA GLY A 65 13.13 -5.18 3.87
C GLY A 65 12.82 -6.69 3.95
N PRO A 66 12.96 -7.29 5.15
CA PRO A 66 12.75 -8.72 5.33
C PRO A 66 11.28 -9.12 5.15
N VAL A 67 11.06 -10.37 4.69
CA VAL A 67 9.74 -11.00 4.69
C VAL A 67 9.25 -11.22 6.13
N ALA A 68 7.94 -11.40 6.30
CA ALA A 68 7.28 -11.66 7.58
C ALA A 68 7.48 -10.55 8.65
N SER A 69 7.89 -9.36 8.25
CA SER A 69 8.01 -8.18 9.13
C SER A 69 7.06 -7.08 8.67
N GLY A 70 6.35 -6.51 9.62
CA GLY A 70 5.41 -5.41 9.39
C GLY A 70 5.21 -4.57 10.65
N ALA A 71 4.51 -3.47 10.51
CA ALA A 71 4.14 -2.61 11.61
C ALA A 71 2.67 -2.17 11.49
N LEU A 72 2.06 -1.94 12.64
CA LEU A 72 0.73 -1.38 12.76
C LEU A 72 0.82 -0.01 13.44
N TYR A 73 0.49 1.03 12.72
CA TYR A 73 0.21 2.33 13.32
C TYR A 73 -1.19 2.29 13.94
N LEU A 74 -1.30 2.83 15.15
CA LEU A 74 -2.57 3.04 15.84
C LEU A 74 -2.63 4.48 16.32
N LYS A 75 -3.66 5.19 15.92
CA LYS A 75 -3.99 6.50 16.46
C LYS A 75 -4.26 6.37 17.97
N ASN A 76 -3.88 7.38 18.73
CA ASN A 76 -4.07 7.35 20.18
C ASN A 76 -5.54 7.08 20.54
N ARG A 77 -5.78 6.19 21.51
CA ARG A 77 -7.09 5.72 21.98
C ARG A 77 -7.87 4.83 21.00
N THR A 78 -7.29 4.43 19.86
CA THR A 78 -7.92 3.43 19.01
C THR A 78 -7.99 2.09 19.75
N PRO A 79 -9.18 1.50 19.93
CA PRO A 79 -9.32 0.25 20.66
C PRO A 79 -8.71 -0.90 19.88
N LEU A 80 -7.79 -1.64 20.50
CA LEU A 80 -7.21 -2.86 19.97
C LEU A 80 -7.16 -3.91 21.07
N ARG A 81 -7.87 -5.02 20.88
CA ARG A 81 -7.80 -6.18 21.78
C ARG A 81 -6.72 -7.15 21.33
N PRO A 82 -5.83 -7.59 22.21
CA PRO A 82 -4.84 -8.62 21.88
C PRO A 82 -5.52 -9.88 21.31
N ARG A 83 -4.86 -10.51 20.34
CA ARG A 83 -5.25 -11.83 19.82
C ARG A 83 -4.25 -12.91 20.21
N ILE A 84 -3.01 -12.53 20.52
CA ILE A 84 -1.96 -13.39 21.03
C ILE A 84 -1.70 -12.97 22.46
N PHE A 85 -1.99 -13.87 23.40
CA PHE A 85 -1.90 -13.63 24.84
C PHE A 85 -0.59 -14.15 25.40
N GLY A 86 -0.09 -13.53 26.49
CA GLY A 86 1.15 -13.92 27.16
C GLY A 86 1.80 -12.73 27.84
N GLY A 87 3.08 -12.46 27.54
CA GLY A 87 3.83 -11.36 28.12
C GLY A 87 3.37 -9.97 27.65
N GLY A 88 3.94 -8.93 28.26
CA GLY A 88 3.55 -7.52 28.02
C GLY A 88 4.18 -6.85 26.81
N GLN A 89 4.74 -7.60 25.84
CA GLN A 89 5.36 -7.04 24.64
C GLN A 89 4.36 -6.21 23.85
N GLU A 90 4.86 -5.27 23.04
CA GLU A 90 4.07 -4.33 22.24
C GLU A 90 3.00 -3.60 23.08
N ALA A 91 3.39 -3.17 24.28
CA ALA A 91 2.47 -2.54 25.27
C ALA A 91 1.23 -3.41 25.58
N GLY A 92 1.42 -4.73 25.67
CA GLY A 92 0.36 -5.71 25.94
C GLY A 92 -0.56 -6.00 24.75
N ARG A 93 -0.24 -5.50 23.55
CA ARG A 93 -1.07 -5.71 22.36
C ARG A 93 -0.75 -6.99 21.59
N ARG A 94 0.48 -7.48 21.71
CA ARG A 94 0.95 -8.69 21.02
C ARG A 94 2.07 -9.33 21.82
N ALA A 95 1.77 -10.44 22.46
CA ALA A 95 2.73 -11.20 23.26
C ALA A 95 3.75 -11.95 22.36
N GLY A 96 4.87 -12.31 22.95
CA GLY A 96 5.99 -13.02 22.33
C GLY A 96 7.21 -12.13 22.19
N THR A 97 8.40 -12.74 22.33
CA THR A 97 9.69 -12.04 22.18
C THR A 97 9.77 -11.35 20.81
N GLN A 98 10.14 -10.08 20.83
CA GLN A 98 10.29 -9.30 19.60
C GLN A 98 11.49 -9.83 18.77
N ASP A 99 11.29 -9.98 17.48
CA ASP A 99 12.38 -10.25 16.55
C ASP A 99 13.11 -8.96 16.18
N LEU A 100 14.07 -8.59 17.02
CA LEU A 100 14.84 -7.37 16.84
C LEU A 100 15.61 -7.33 15.52
N ARG A 101 16.01 -8.48 14.97
CA ARG A 101 16.78 -8.54 13.71
C ARG A 101 15.93 -8.07 12.55
N THR A 102 14.72 -8.61 12.41
CA THR A 102 13.80 -8.22 11.34
C THR A 102 13.28 -6.79 11.52
N GLN A 103 13.04 -6.36 12.78
CA GLN A 103 12.64 -4.97 13.07
C GLN A 103 13.73 -3.96 12.70
N LEU A 104 14.99 -4.23 13.05
CA LEU A 104 16.12 -3.38 12.69
C LEU A 104 16.36 -3.36 11.17
N ALA A 105 16.23 -4.49 10.50
CA ALA A 105 16.33 -4.58 9.04
C ALA A 105 15.20 -3.80 8.35
N PHE A 106 13.97 -3.87 8.86
CA PHE A 106 12.85 -3.05 8.38
C PHE A 106 13.15 -1.55 8.53
N ALA A 107 13.60 -1.14 9.72
CA ALA A 107 13.94 0.26 9.98
C ALA A 107 15.11 0.75 9.08
N ALA A 108 16.10 -0.12 8.80
CA ALA A 108 17.20 0.19 7.89
C ALA A 108 16.71 0.37 6.44
N ALA A 109 15.85 -0.52 5.95
CA ALA A 109 15.24 -0.41 4.63
C ALA A 109 14.44 0.90 4.51
N ALA A 110 13.59 1.20 5.48
CA ALA A 110 12.81 2.43 5.51
C ALA A 110 13.69 3.69 5.50
N ARG A 111 14.74 3.74 6.33
CA ARG A 111 15.70 4.88 6.36
C ARG A 111 16.45 5.06 5.05
N THR A 112 16.75 3.97 4.37
CA THR A 112 17.47 4.00 3.08
C THR A 112 16.58 4.51 1.97
N LEU A 113 15.31 4.11 1.94
CA LEU A 113 14.36 4.46 0.89
C LEU A 113 13.72 5.84 1.09
N ALA A 114 13.39 6.21 2.34
CA ALA A 114 12.66 7.44 2.63
C ALA A 114 13.22 8.71 1.94
N PRO A 115 14.53 9.00 1.93
CA PRO A 115 15.06 10.19 1.25
C PRO A 115 14.99 10.12 -0.27
N ARG A 116 14.72 8.96 -0.85
CA ARG A 116 14.70 8.71 -2.31
C ARG A 116 13.30 8.67 -2.88
N VAL A 117 12.26 8.59 -2.05
CA VAL A 117 10.87 8.39 -2.47
C VAL A 117 10.45 9.38 -3.56
N ALA A 118 10.73 10.66 -3.40
CA ALA A 118 10.33 11.69 -4.37
C ALA A 118 11.01 11.48 -5.74
N GLN A 119 12.32 11.19 -5.74
CA GLN A 119 13.09 10.96 -6.96
C GLN A 119 12.67 9.66 -7.65
N GLU A 120 12.55 8.58 -6.89
CA GLU A 120 12.14 7.27 -7.43
C GLU A 120 10.72 7.33 -7.98
N ARG A 121 9.80 7.99 -7.29
CA ARG A 121 8.43 8.22 -7.76
C ARG A 121 8.43 8.89 -9.14
N THR A 122 9.17 9.98 -9.32
CA THR A 122 9.24 10.69 -10.60
C THR A 122 9.77 9.80 -11.72
N THR A 123 10.85 9.07 -11.44
CA THR A 123 11.48 8.17 -12.43
C THR A 123 10.55 7.02 -12.80
N LEU A 124 9.97 6.34 -11.81
CA LEU A 124 9.07 5.21 -12.03
C LEU A 124 7.77 5.63 -12.69
N GLN A 125 7.26 6.82 -12.37
CA GLN A 125 6.08 7.38 -13.04
C GLN A 125 6.34 7.57 -14.53
N ALA A 126 7.44 8.22 -14.90
CA ALA A 126 7.80 8.44 -16.29
C ALA A 126 8.01 7.12 -17.07
N LEU A 127 8.61 6.11 -16.43
CA LEU A 127 8.78 4.79 -17.05
C LEU A 127 7.44 4.08 -17.27
N SER A 128 6.56 4.08 -16.28
CA SER A 128 5.24 3.45 -16.41
C SER A 128 4.33 4.20 -17.40
N ASP A 129 4.40 5.54 -17.46
CA ASP A 129 3.69 6.33 -18.48
C ASP A 129 4.14 5.97 -19.89
N LYS A 130 5.46 5.89 -20.10
CA LYS A 130 6.01 5.47 -21.38
C LYS A 130 5.58 4.07 -21.78
N LEU A 131 5.57 3.13 -20.81
CA LEU A 131 5.16 1.75 -21.07
C LEU A 131 3.66 1.68 -21.42
N TYR A 132 2.79 2.36 -20.66
CA TYR A 132 1.37 2.46 -21.00
C TYR A 132 1.16 3.03 -22.39
N ALA A 133 1.76 4.18 -22.70
CA ALA A 133 1.64 4.81 -24.02
C ALA A 133 2.09 3.88 -25.16
N THR A 134 3.17 3.12 -24.96
CA THR A 134 3.66 2.18 -25.95
C THR A 134 2.72 0.99 -26.13
N LEU A 135 2.23 0.40 -25.05
CA LEU A 135 1.37 -0.78 -25.09
C LEU A 135 -0.02 -0.46 -25.63
N THR A 136 -0.64 0.63 -25.12
CA THR A 136 -2.00 1.02 -25.52
C THR A 136 -2.09 1.68 -26.90
N ALA A 137 -0.96 1.92 -27.57
CA ALA A 137 -0.94 2.25 -29.00
C ALA A 137 -1.47 1.10 -29.86
N HIS A 138 -1.42 -0.14 -29.37
CA HIS A 138 -2.04 -1.29 -30.04
C HIS A 138 -3.54 -1.35 -29.70
N PRO A 139 -4.45 -1.44 -30.70
CA PRO A 139 -5.90 -1.29 -30.50
C PRO A 139 -6.55 -2.38 -29.63
N ARG A 140 -5.87 -3.51 -29.41
CA ARG A 140 -6.34 -4.60 -28.55
C ARG A 140 -5.79 -4.56 -27.12
N ILE A 141 -4.92 -3.61 -26.80
CA ILE A 141 -4.30 -3.52 -25.48
C ILE A 141 -4.89 -2.31 -24.73
N HIS A 142 -5.42 -2.57 -23.57
CA HIS A 142 -6.10 -1.57 -22.75
C HIS A 142 -5.52 -1.53 -21.33
N ALA A 143 -5.45 -0.33 -20.75
CA ALA A 143 -5.14 -0.20 -19.34
C ALA A 143 -6.32 -0.71 -18.50
N THR A 144 -6.05 -1.56 -17.50
CA THR A 144 -7.09 -2.14 -16.63
C THR A 144 -7.90 -1.07 -15.91
N MET A 145 -7.28 0.04 -15.57
CA MET A 145 -7.93 1.18 -14.91
C MET A 145 -8.63 2.17 -15.86
N GLY A 146 -8.61 1.92 -17.17
CA GLY A 146 -9.15 2.85 -18.17
C GLY A 146 -8.20 4.01 -18.46
N ASP A 147 -8.56 5.22 -18.07
CA ASP A 147 -7.72 6.40 -18.29
C ASP A 147 -6.54 6.46 -17.30
N TYR A 148 -5.45 5.77 -17.66
CA TYR A 148 -4.24 5.72 -16.84
C TYR A 148 -3.52 7.08 -16.72
N ALA A 149 -3.74 8.01 -17.64
CA ALA A 149 -3.07 9.30 -17.64
C ALA A 149 -3.60 10.23 -16.54
N HIS A 150 -4.89 10.07 -16.18
CA HIS A 150 -5.55 10.87 -15.14
C HIS A 150 -5.86 10.06 -13.87
N ALA A 151 -5.64 8.75 -13.88
CA ALA A 151 -5.85 7.92 -12.70
C ALA A 151 -4.78 8.17 -11.64
N ASP A 152 -5.20 8.30 -10.38
CA ASP A 152 -4.26 8.26 -9.25
C ASP A 152 -3.76 6.83 -9.07
N ARG A 153 -2.46 6.60 -9.24
CA ARG A 153 -1.87 5.27 -9.29
C ARG A 153 -0.46 5.21 -8.74
N LEU A 154 -0.07 4.01 -8.31
CA LEU A 154 1.30 3.75 -7.89
C LEU A 154 2.28 3.96 -9.05
N PRO A 155 3.39 4.66 -8.82
CA PRO A 155 4.45 4.80 -9.80
C PRO A 155 5.11 3.45 -10.09
N GLY A 156 5.44 3.21 -11.37
CA GLY A 156 6.14 1.97 -11.80
C GLY A 156 5.24 0.74 -11.93
N MET A 157 3.95 0.84 -11.60
CA MET A 157 3.00 -0.25 -11.80
C MET A 157 2.26 -0.08 -13.13
N VAL A 158 2.18 -1.18 -13.91
CA VAL A 158 1.43 -1.24 -15.18
C VAL A 158 0.53 -2.47 -15.16
N SER A 159 -0.75 -2.25 -15.35
CA SER A 159 -1.78 -3.29 -15.42
C SER A 159 -2.58 -3.12 -16.71
N ILE A 160 -2.59 -4.14 -17.54
CA ILE A 160 -3.26 -4.14 -18.85
C ILE A 160 -4.09 -5.41 -19.03
N TYR A 161 -5.03 -5.35 -19.95
CA TYR A 161 -5.65 -6.54 -20.52
C TYR A 161 -5.59 -6.48 -22.05
N ILE A 162 -5.69 -7.64 -22.70
CA ILE A 162 -5.61 -7.79 -24.15
C ILE A 162 -6.88 -8.47 -24.64
N ASP A 163 -7.56 -7.84 -25.59
CA ASP A 163 -8.80 -8.38 -26.14
C ASP A 163 -8.60 -9.75 -26.74
N GLY A 164 -9.39 -10.72 -26.27
CA GLY A 164 -9.40 -12.10 -26.77
C GLY A 164 -8.12 -12.89 -26.44
N MET A 165 -7.39 -12.51 -25.37
CA MET A 165 -6.23 -13.25 -24.89
C MET A 165 -6.38 -13.50 -23.38
N ASP A 166 -6.14 -14.74 -22.95
CA ASP A 166 -6.04 -15.10 -21.55
C ASP A 166 -4.67 -14.70 -21.00
N SER A 167 -4.64 -14.22 -19.75
CA SER A 167 -3.39 -13.80 -19.09
C SER A 167 -2.40 -14.94 -18.90
N GLU A 168 -2.88 -16.17 -18.65
CA GLU A 168 -2.02 -17.35 -18.54
C GLU A 168 -1.34 -17.67 -19.89
N GLU A 169 -2.08 -17.55 -20.99
CA GLU A 169 -1.53 -17.75 -22.34
C GLU A 169 -0.42 -16.74 -22.66
N LEU A 170 -0.57 -15.49 -22.19
CA LEU A 170 0.44 -14.44 -22.38
C LEU A 170 1.74 -14.73 -21.63
N ILE A 171 1.66 -15.35 -20.45
CA ILE A 171 2.84 -15.65 -19.61
C ILE A 171 3.61 -16.87 -20.17
N ILE A 172 2.91 -17.82 -20.80
CA ILE A 172 3.51 -19.06 -21.29
C ILE A 172 4.21 -18.88 -22.65
N LYS A 173 3.81 -17.91 -23.45
CA LYS A 173 4.40 -17.59 -24.77
C LYS A 173 5.57 -16.63 -24.65
#